data_435749abdbdb5c87dbfa0f68184dd890
#
_entry.id   435749abdbdb5c87dbfa0f68184dd890
#
_cell.length_a   1.000
_cell.length_b   1.000
_cell.length_c   1.000
_cell.angle_alpha   90.00
_cell.angle_beta   90.00
_cell.angle_gamma   90.00
#
_symmetry.space_group_name_H-M   'P 1'
#
loop_
_entity.id
_entity.type
_entity.pdbx_description
1 polymer ?
#
loop_
_entity_poly.entity_id
_entity_poly.type
_entity_poly.pdbx_seq_one_letter_code
_entity_poly.pdbx_strand_id
1 'polypeptide(L)'
;MRTLPIFLISLFLLPLVLNAQSVDEMLQKVSAAIEAGQNGQAVSYFRQTIALNIDRTEMYYWTNVDKNSEISSKLATELALAYKKNRNYDKAYLFYKELLQKAPNNVDCLEACAEMQVCRGQEKDALRMYEKILQLEADNLAANIFLGNYYYLTAEQEKKKLETDYKKLSSPTKMQYARYRDGLSKLFTTRYEKARNSLQKVILRFPSTEAQKTLDKILRIEKEVNR
;
A
#
# COMPACT_ATOMS: atom_id res chain seq x y z
N MET A 1 -8.95 -22.41 79.01
CA MET A 1 -9.09 -22.91 77.59
C MET A 1 -9.95 -21.88 76.89
N ARG A 2 -9.32 -21.06 76.06
CA ARG A 2 -9.99 -20.02 75.24
C ARG A 2 -10.19 -20.57 73.82
N THR A 3 -11.44 -20.76 73.43
CA THR A 3 -11.84 -21.14 72.10
C THR A 3 -11.96 -19.89 71.19
N LEU A 4 -11.11 -19.74 70.17
CA LEU A 4 -11.24 -18.73 69.14
C LEU A 4 -12.34 -19.15 68.16
N PRO A 5 -13.29 -18.27 67.76
CA PRO A 5 -14.19 -18.52 66.71
C PRO A 5 -13.49 -18.27 65.37
N ILE A 6 -13.44 -19.28 64.53
CA ILE A 6 -12.99 -19.19 63.12
C ILE A 6 -14.08 -18.47 62.32
N PHE A 7 -13.82 -17.21 61.96
CA PHE A 7 -14.66 -16.47 60.99
C PHE A 7 -14.38 -17.00 59.59
N LEU A 8 -15.32 -17.79 59.08
CA LEU A 8 -15.33 -18.27 57.69
C LEU A 8 -15.76 -17.09 56.82
N ILE A 9 -14.78 -16.38 56.24
CA ILE A 9 -15.03 -15.40 55.18
C ILE A 9 -15.33 -16.19 53.93
N SER A 10 -16.62 -16.43 53.63
CA SER A 10 -17.07 -16.89 52.31
C SER A 10 -16.91 -15.75 51.33
N LEU A 11 -15.76 -15.75 50.66
CA LEU A 11 -15.50 -14.86 49.51
C LEU A 11 -16.47 -15.25 48.40
N PHE A 12 -17.55 -14.50 48.26
CA PHE A 12 -18.48 -14.57 47.14
C PHE A 12 -17.69 -14.16 45.88
N LEU A 13 -17.10 -15.13 45.21
CA LEU A 13 -16.66 -15.01 43.81
C LEU A 13 -17.92 -14.87 42.96
N LEU A 14 -18.43 -13.64 42.83
CA LEU A 14 -19.32 -13.27 41.73
C LEU A 14 -18.56 -13.53 40.46
N PRO A 15 -19.00 -14.47 39.58
CA PRO A 15 -18.44 -14.53 38.25
C PRO A 15 -18.79 -13.21 37.59
N LEU A 16 -17.79 -12.37 37.34
CA LEU A 16 -17.85 -11.32 36.35
C LEU A 16 -18.06 -12.05 35.00
N VAL A 17 -19.32 -12.34 34.72
CA VAL A 17 -19.75 -12.70 33.36
C VAL A 17 -19.54 -11.40 32.56
N LEU A 18 -18.33 -11.18 32.09
CA LEU A 18 -18.06 -10.31 30.98
C LEU A 18 -18.92 -10.90 29.87
N ASN A 19 -20.09 -10.29 29.63
CA ASN A 19 -20.88 -10.54 28.43
C ASN A 19 -20.02 -10.07 27.25
N ALA A 20 -19.08 -10.92 26.84
CA ALA A 20 -18.41 -10.78 25.55
C ALA A 20 -19.49 -10.92 24.51
N GLN A 21 -19.92 -9.80 23.98
CA GLN A 21 -20.94 -9.73 22.95
C GLN A 21 -20.52 -10.64 21.79
N SER A 22 -21.34 -11.60 21.42
CA SER A 22 -20.99 -12.52 20.33
C SER A 22 -20.84 -11.75 19.02
N VAL A 23 -19.98 -12.22 18.14
CA VAL A 23 -19.81 -11.64 16.79
C VAL A 23 -21.15 -11.57 16.08
N ASP A 24 -21.98 -12.61 16.19
CA ASP A 24 -23.26 -12.69 15.52
C ASP A 24 -24.28 -11.67 16.06
N GLU A 25 -24.32 -11.42 17.38
CA GLU A 25 -25.12 -10.33 17.96
C GLU A 25 -24.67 -8.95 17.46
N MET A 26 -23.38 -8.75 17.33
CA MET A 26 -22.85 -7.49 16.78
C MET A 26 -23.17 -7.34 15.29
N LEU A 27 -23.12 -8.41 14.50
CA LEU A 27 -23.52 -8.40 13.09
C LEU A 27 -25.01 -8.12 12.92
N GLN A 28 -25.88 -8.59 13.83
CA GLN A 28 -27.30 -8.22 13.84
C GLN A 28 -27.49 -6.71 14.07
N LYS A 29 -26.68 -6.10 14.95
CA LYS A 29 -26.68 -4.62 15.14
C LYS A 29 -26.22 -3.89 13.89
N VAL A 30 -25.25 -4.43 13.16
CA VAL A 30 -24.85 -3.88 11.85
C VAL A 30 -26.04 -3.88 10.89
N SER A 31 -26.73 -5.02 10.74
CA SER A 31 -27.91 -5.13 9.87
C SER A 31 -29.00 -4.14 10.26
N ALA A 32 -29.39 -4.10 11.55
CA ALA A 32 -30.41 -3.17 12.05
C ALA A 32 -30.04 -1.70 11.82
N ALA A 33 -28.77 -1.34 11.99
CA ALA A 33 -28.31 0.03 11.74
C ALA A 33 -28.32 0.39 10.24
N ILE A 34 -28.01 -0.57 9.35
CA ILE A 34 -28.11 -0.38 7.88
C ILE A 34 -29.58 -0.18 7.49
N GLU A 35 -30.49 -1.04 7.96
CA GLU A 35 -31.93 -0.95 7.69
C GLU A 35 -32.53 0.38 8.20
N ALA A 36 -32.06 0.87 9.34
CA ALA A 36 -32.46 2.16 9.91
C ALA A 36 -31.81 3.38 9.23
N GLY A 37 -30.94 3.18 8.21
CA GLY A 37 -30.21 4.27 7.55
C GLY A 37 -29.12 4.92 8.41
N GLN A 38 -28.78 4.32 9.54
CA GLN A 38 -27.80 4.84 10.51
C GLN A 38 -26.38 4.43 10.12
N ASN A 39 -25.93 4.86 8.93
CA ASN A 39 -24.65 4.46 8.32
C ASN A 39 -23.44 4.60 9.25
N GLY A 40 -23.37 5.67 10.05
CA GLY A 40 -22.27 5.89 10.98
C GLY A 40 -22.21 4.83 12.10
N GLN A 41 -23.38 4.44 12.63
CA GLN A 41 -23.47 3.37 13.64
C GLN A 41 -23.17 2.00 13.03
N ALA A 42 -23.66 1.72 11.83
CA ALA A 42 -23.36 0.50 11.10
C ALA A 42 -21.85 0.30 10.92
N VAL A 43 -21.11 1.34 10.47
CA VAL A 43 -19.64 1.30 10.37
C VAL A 43 -18.98 1.07 11.72
N SER A 44 -19.47 1.73 12.79
CA SER A 44 -18.91 1.57 14.13
C SER A 44 -19.07 0.13 14.65
N TYR A 45 -20.26 -0.46 14.51
CA TYR A 45 -20.51 -1.85 14.89
C TYR A 45 -19.70 -2.82 14.01
N PHE A 46 -19.63 -2.57 12.70
CA PHE A 46 -18.85 -3.39 11.79
C PHE A 46 -17.34 -3.39 12.13
N ARG A 47 -16.81 -2.25 12.53
CA ARG A 47 -15.42 -2.15 13.02
C ARG A 47 -15.19 -2.98 14.29
N GLN A 48 -16.18 -3.04 15.18
CA GLN A 48 -16.13 -3.91 16.37
C GLN A 48 -16.19 -5.40 16.00
N THR A 49 -17.01 -5.78 15.01
CA THR A 49 -17.04 -7.18 14.53
C THR A 49 -15.72 -7.59 13.90
N ILE A 50 -15.05 -6.69 13.16
CA ILE A 50 -13.70 -6.94 12.61
C ILE A 50 -12.70 -7.24 13.74
N ALA A 51 -12.77 -6.49 14.83
CA ALA A 51 -11.88 -6.69 15.98
C ALA A 51 -12.15 -8.02 16.71
N LEU A 52 -13.41 -8.49 16.72
CA LEU A 52 -13.78 -9.76 17.31
C LEU A 52 -13.44 -10.95 16.40
N ASN A 53 -13.81 -10.90 15.14
CA ASN A 53 -13.54 -11.93 14.15
C ASN A 53 -13.62 -11.38 12.73
N ILE A 54 -12.48 -11.12 12.13
CA ILE A 54 -12.40 -10.51 10.79
C ILE A 54 -12.95 -11.44 9.70
N ASP A 55 -12.71 -12.76 9.78
CA ASP A 55 -13.15 -13.70 8.76
C ASP A 55 -14.68 -13.87 8.76
N ARG A 56 -15.29 -13.88 9.94
CA ARG A 56 -16.75 -13.90 10.07
C ARG A 56 -17.37 -12.60 9.56
N THR A 57 -16.73 -11.47 9.82
CA THR A 57 -17.16 -10.15 9.36
C THR A 57 -17.02 -10.01 7.84
N GLU A 58 -15.92 -10.52 7.26
CA GLU A 58 -15.75 -10.60 5.81
C GLU A 58 -16.84 -11.44 5.16
N MET A 59 -17.14 -12.62 5.72
CA MET A 59 -18.23 -13.48 5.21
C MET A 59 -19.56 -12.73 5.22
N TYR A 60 -19.89 -12.04 6.32
CA TYR A 60 -21.08 -11.21 6.39
C TYR A 60 -21.11 -10.13 5.31
N TYR A 61 -19.99 -9.45 5.08
CA TYR A 61 -19.89 -8.44 4.02
C TYR A 61 -20.23 -9.02 2.64
N TRP A 62 -19.71 -10.20 2.32
CA TRP A 62 -19.94 -10.83 1.02
C TRP A 62 -21.36 -11.36 0.85
N THR A 63 -22.01 -11.81 1.92
CA THR A 63 -23.32 -12.49 1.86
C THR A 63 -24.52 -11.61 2.18
N ASN A 64 -24.36 -10.61 3.04
CA ASN A 64 -25.48 -9.82 3.57
C ASN A 64 -25.50 -8.35 3.15
N VAL A 65 -24.36 -7.82 2.68
CA VAL A 65 -24.29 -6.40 2.29
C VAL A 65 -24.59 -6.23 0.80
N ASP A 66 -25.60 -5.41 0.49
CA ASP A 66 -25.85 -4.99 -0.90
C ASP A 66 -24.66 -4.18 -1.43
N LYS A 67 -23.98 -4.70 -2.46
CA LYS A 67 -22.79 -4.09 -3.05
C LYS A 67 -23.09 -2.77 -3.77
N ASN A 68 -24.35 -2.52 -4.15
CA ASN A 68 -24.77 -1.27 -4.79
C ASN A 68 -25.12 -0.18 -3.77
N SER A 69 -25.22 -0.51 -2.50
CA SER A 69 -25.50 0.45 -1.44
C SER A 69 -24.30 1.37 -1.18
N GLU A 70 -24.53 2.61 -0.76
CA GLU A 70 -23.47 3.54 -0.36
C GLU A 70 -22.63 3.02 0.80
N ILE A 71 -23.29 2.33 1.76
CA ILE A 71 -22.62 1.80 2.94
C ILE A 71 -21.59 0.74 2.59
N SER A 72 -21.78 -0.04 1.51
CA SER A 72 -20.87 -1.13 1.14
C SER A 72 -19.44 -0.63 0.92
N SER A 73 -19.24 0.55 0.33
CA SER A 73 -17.91 1.14 0.15
C SER A 73 -17.25 1.49 1.49
N LYS A 74 -18.02 1.98 2.46
CA LYS A 74 -17.52 2.28 3.80
C LYS A 74 -17.10 1.00 4.54
N LEU A 75 -17.91 -0.06 4.45
CA LEU A 75 -17.59 -1.36 5.07
C LEU A 75 -16.41 -2.06 4.39
N ALA A 76 -16.32 -1.99 3.05
CA ALA A 76 -15.16 -2.51 2.31
C ALA A 76 -13.86 -1.79 2.73
N THR A 77 -13.92 -0.48 2.95
CA THR A 77 -12.78 0.30 3.44
C THR A 77 -12.31 -0.18 4.81
N GLU A 78 -13.22 -0.46 5.73
CA GLU A 78 -12.86 -0.99 7.07
C GLU A 78 -12.15 -2.34 6.99
N LEU A 79 -12.64 -3.26 6.13
CA LEU A 79 -11.97 -4.55 5.89
C LEU A 79 -10.60 -4.36 5.23
N ALA A 80 -10.49 -3.50 4.22
CA ALA A 80 -9.22 -3.20 3.57
C ALA A 80 -8.17 -2.71 4.56
N LEU A 81 -8.54 -1.75 5.42
CA LEU A 81 -7.66 -1.19 6.46
C LEU A 81 -7.26 -2.25 7.50
N ALA A 82 -8.21 -3.08 7.93
CA ALA A 82 -7.94 -4.14 8.89
C ALA A 82 -6.98 -5.19 8.33
N TYR A 83 -7.20 -5.65 7.10
CA TYR A 83 -6.29 -6.59 6.43
C TYR A 83 -4.92 -5.99 6.17
N LYS A 84 -4.83 -4.72 5.76
CA LYS A 84 -3.55 -3.99 5.63
C LYS A 84 -2.80 -3.97 6.97
N LYS A 85 -3.48 -3.63 8.07
CA LYS A 85 -2.90 -3.63 9.42
C LYS A 85 -2.38 -5.01 9.84
N ASN A 86 -3.11 -6.06 9.48
CA ASN A 86 -2.74 -7.45 9.75
C ASN A 86 -1.73 -8.02 8.72
N ARG A 87 -1.19 -7.19 7.82
CA ARG A 87 -0.25 -7.56 6.75
C ARG A 87 -0.79 -8.63 5.79
N ASN A 88 -2.10 -8.81 5.73
CA ASN A 88 -2.74 -9.64 4.70
C ASN A 88 -2.99 -8.77 3.46
N TYR A 89 -1.91 -8.52 2.71
CA TYR A 89 -1.93 -7.60 1.57
C TYR A 89 -2.77 -8.10 0.41
N ASP A 90 -2.94 -9.42 0.27
CA ASP A 90 -3.81 -10.00 -0.75
C ASP A 90 -5.27 -9.65 -0.52
N LYS A 91 -5.77 -9.86 0.70
CA LYS A 91 -7.14 -9.50 1.07
C LYS A 91 -7.33 -7.97 1.07
N ALA A 92 -6.38 -7.20 1.59
CA ALA A 92 -6.43 -5.74 1.53
C ALA A 92 -6.54 -5.23 0.08
N TYR A 93 -5.71 -5.77 -0.83
CA TYR A 93 -5.78 -5.44 -2.26
C TYR A 93 -7.13 -5.78 -2.88
N LEU A 94 -7.72 -6.93 -2.54
CA LEU A 94 -9.04 -7.33 -3.02
C LEU A 94 -10.12 -6.29 -2.72
N PHE A 95 -10.17 -5.80 -1.47
CA PHE A 95 -11.14 -4.79 -1.05
C PHE A 95 -10.87 -3.41 -1.67
N TYR A 96 -9.62 -2.97 -1.75
CA TYR A 96 -9.29 -1.73 -2.46
C TYR A 96 -9.61 -1.80 -3.95
N LYS A 97 -9.40 -2.96 -4.58
CA LYS A 97 -9.77 -3.19 -5.98
C LYS A 97 -11.29 -3.11 -6.20
N GLU A 98 -12.08 -3.63 -5.25
CA GLU A 98 -13.54 -3.48 -5.28
C GLU A 98 -13.96 -2.00 -5.21
N LEU A 99 -13.33 -1.21 -4.33
CA LEU A 99 -13.57 0.23 -4.26
C LEU A 99 -13.22 0.94 -5.57
N LEU A 100 -12.14 0.55 -6.23
CA LEU A 100 -11.75 1.08 -7.54
C LEU A 100 -12.71 0.73 -8.67
N GLN A 101 -13.43 -0.40 -8.59
CA GLN A 101 -14.47 -0.71 -9.59
C GLN A 101 -15.61 0.31 -9.56
N LYS A 102 -15.93 0.86 -8.36
CA LYS A 102 -16.95 1.89 -8.18
C LYS A 102 -16.45 3.29 -8.51
N ALA A 103 -15.19 3.56 -8.23
CA ALA A 103 -14.55 4.87 -8.45
C ALA A 103 -13.16 4.70 -9.10
N PRO A 104 -13.09 4.44 -10.44
CA PRO A 104 -11.85 4.06 -11.12
C PRO A 104 -10.75 5.12 -11.13
N ASN A 105 -11.09 6.37 -10.85
CA ASN A 105 -10.17 7.50 -10.81
C ASN A 105 -10.00 8.08 -9.39
N ASN A 106 -10.45 7.37 -8.36
CA ASN A 106 -10.20 7.78 -6.99
C ASN A 106 -8.72 7.56 -6.66
N VAL A 107 -7.98 8.65 -6.46
CA VAL A 107 -6.53 8.64 -6.27
C VAL A 107 -6.15 7.92 -4.98
N ASP A 108 -6.88 8.12 -3.88
CA ASP A 108 -6.60 7.45 -2.61
C ASP A 108 -6.72 5.92 -2.74
N CYS A 109 -7.75 5.44 -3.45
CA CYS A 109 -7.93 4.02 -3.70
C CYS A 109 -6.86 3.46 -4.66
N LEU A 110 -6.45 4.23 -5.68
CA LEU A 110 -5.36 3.86 -6.58
C LEU A 110 -4.04 3.73 -5.81
N GLU A 111 -3.75 4.70 -4.94
CA GLU A 111 -2.55 4.70 -4.10
C GLU A 111 -2.54 3.51 -3.14
N ALA A 112 -3.67 3.25 -2.45
CA ALA A 112 -3.79 2.10 -1.58
C ALA A 112 -3.62 0.76 -2.33
N CYS A 113 -4.21 0.62 -3.53
CA CYS A 113 -3.99 -0.55 -4.38
C CYS A 113 -2.53 -0.70 -4.80
N ALA A 114 -1.89 0.39 -5.24
CA ALA A 114 -0.50 0.39 -5.66
C ALA A 114 0.44 0.00 -4.51
N GLU A 115 0.20 0.54 -3.31
CA GLU A 115 0.93 0.18 -2.09
C GLU A 115 0.78 -1.32 -1.78
N MET A 116 -0.44 -1.87 -1.86
CA MET A 116 -0.65 -3.31 -1.65
C MET A 116 0.08 -4.15 -2.69
N GLN A 117 0.15 -3.72 -3.95
CA GLN A 117 0.93 -4.40 -4.99
C GLN A 117 2.42 -4.40 -4.68
N VAL A 118 2.97 -3.28 -4.17
CA VAL A 118 4.37 -3.22 -3.71
C VAL A 118 4.61 -4.21 -2.58
N CYS A 119 3.73 -4.22 -1.56
CA CYS A 119 3.84 -5.14 -0.42
C CYS A 119 3.74 -6.62 -0.82
N ARG A 120 3.09 -6.92 -1.96
CA ARG A 120 2.97 -8.26 -2.55
C ARG A 120 4.13 -8.61 -3.49
N GLY A 121 5.10 -7.72 -3.69
CA GLY A 121 6.20 -7.90 -4.64
C GLY A 121 5.78 -7.75 -6.11
N GLN A 122 4.60 -7.18 -6.39
CA GLN A 122 4.08 -6.96 -7.73
C GLN A 122 4.39 -5.54 -8.23
N GLU A 123 5.67 -5.17 -8.20
CA GLU A 123 6.12 -3.80 -8.49
C GLU A 123 5.74 -3.31 -9.90
N LYS A 124 5.68 -4.20 -10.90
CA LYS A 124 5.27 -3.83 -12.27
C LYS A 124 3.79 -3.44 -12.36
N ASP A 125 2.94 -4.03 -11.52
CA ASP A 125 1.53 -3.67 -11.44
C ASP A 125 1.36 -2.38 -10.67
N ALA A 126 2.11 -2.19 -9.58
CA ALA A 126 2.19 -0.94 -8.86
C ALA A 126 2.66 0.22 -9.76
N LEU A 127 3.66 -0.02 -10.62
CA LEU A 127 4.17 0.97 -11.57
C LEU A 127 3.03 1.59 -12.42
N ARG A 128 2.20 0.74 -13.02
CA ARG A 128 1.08 1.20 -13.85
C ARG A 128 0.06 2.03 -13.07
N MET A 129 -0.18 1.66 -11.83
CA MET A 129 -1.09 2.41 -10.95
C MET A 129 -0.53 3.78 -10.57
N TYR A 130 0.74 3.85 -10.20
CA TYR A 130 1.40 5.11 -9.87
C TYR A 130 1.55 6.03 -11.10
N GLU A 131 1.80 5.47 -12.29
CA GLU A 131 1.78 6.25 -13.53
C GLU A 131 0.39 6.84 -13.80
N LYS A 132 -0.69 6.07 -13.56
CA LYS A 132 -2.07 6.57 -13.66
C LYS A 132 -2.35 7.68 -12.63
N ILE A 133 -1.86 7.54 -11.39
CA ILE A 133 -1.99 8.59 -10.37
C ILE A 133 -1.35 9.88 -10.86
N LEU A 134 -0.16 9.85 -11.45
CA LEU A 134 0.47 11.08 -11.98
C LEU A 134 -0.23 11.68 -13.19
N GLN A 135 -1.04 10.92 -13.91
CA GLN A 135 -1.92 11.47 -14.96
C GLN A 135 -3.10 12.24 -14.37
N LEU A 136 -3.56 11.86 -13.18
CA LEU A 136 -4.66 12.52 -12.46
C LEU A 136 -4.14 13.67 -11.58
N GLU A 137 -3.04 13.43 -10.90
CA GLU A 137 -2.39 14.35 -9.95
C GLU A 137 -0.88 14.36 -10.18
N ALA A 138 -0.39 15.22 -11.07
CA ALA A 138 1.02 15.26 -11.48
C ALA A 138 2.01 15.44 -10.31
N ASP A 139 1.57 16.04 -9.21
CA ASP A 139 2.39 16.33 -8.04
C ASP A 139 2.10 15.42 -6.85
N ASN A 140 1.38 14.28 -7.08
CA ASN A 140 1.15 13.30 -6.02
C ASN A 140 2.48 12.80 -5.45
N LEU A 141 2.67 12.98 -4.14
CA LEU A 141 3.95 12.74 -3.48
C LEU A 141 4.32 11.25 -3.46
N ALA A 142 3.38 10.36 -3.10
CA ALA A 142 3.62 8.93 -3.01
C ALA A 142 3.98 8.34 -4.38
N ALA A 143 3.28 8.75 -5.44
CA ALA A 143 3.56 8.32 -6.80
C ALA A 143 4.94 8.80 -7.27
N ASN A 144 5.31 10.06 -7.02
CA ASN A 144 6.62 10.58 -7.39
C ASN A 144 7.76 9.90 -6.59
N ILE A 145 7.57 9.58 -5.31
CA ILE A 145 8.55 8.83 -4.51
C ILE A 145 8.75 7.42 -5.11
N PHE A 146 7.65 6.69 -5.34
CA PHE A 146 7.74 5.34 -5.90
C PHE A 146 8.40 5.33 -7.28
N LEU A 147 7.93 6.17 -8.21
CA LEU A 147 8.42 6.21 -9.59
C LEU A 147 9.87 6.67 -9.67
N GLY A 148 10.25 7.66 -8.87
CA GLY A 148 11.64 8.11 -8.78
C GLY A 148 12.57 6.98 -8.37
N ASN A 149 12.24 6.25 -7.33
CA ASN A 149 13.03 5.13 -6.84
C ASN A 149 13.00 3.94 -7.81
N TYR A 150 11.84 3.57 -8.32
CA TYR A 150 11.69 2.45 -9.25
C TYR A 150 12.51 2.65 -10.53
N TYR A 151 12.39 3.81 -11.17
CA TYR A 151 13.15 4.10 -12.39
C TYR A 151 14.65 4.20 -12.13
N TYR A 152 15.06 4.77 -10.99
CA TYR A 152 16.48 4.83 -10.63
C TYR A 152 17.05 3.43 -10.39
N LEU A 153 16.41 2.59 -9.57
CA LEU A 153 16.91 1.24 -9.25
C LEU A 153 16.96 0.34 -10.49
N THR A 154 15.93 0.39 -11.34
CA THR A 154 15.93 -0.36 -12.59
C THR A 154 16.99 0.13 -13.56
N ALA A 155 17.24 1.44 -13.62
CA ALA A 155 18.33 2.01 -14.41
C ALA A 155 19.70 1.52 -13.92
N GLU A 156 19.95 1.53 -12.62
CA GLU A 156 21.22 1.03 -12.05
C GLU A 156 21.46 -0.46 -12.38
N GLN A 157 20.40 -1.28 -12.32
CA GLN A 157 20.51 -2.70 -12.69
C GLN A 157 20.85 -2.87 -14.18
N GLU A 158 20.20 -2.13 -15.08
CA GLU A 158 20.47 -2.18 -16.51
C GLU A 158 21.85 -1.60 -16.84
N LYS A 159 22.27 -0.50 -16.21
CA LYS A 159 23.61 0.08 -16.35
C LYS A 159 24.69 -0.93 -15.96
N LYS A 160 24.54 -1.57 -14.79
CA LYS A 160 25.47 -2.61 -14.31
C LYS A 160 25.59 -3.77 -15.32
N LYS A 161 24.47 -4.17 -15.93
CA LYS A 161 24.48 -5.21 -16.97
C LYS A 161 25.26 -4.75 -18.21
N LEU A 162 24.99 -3.55 -18.73
CA LEU A 162 25.71 -2.99 -19.87
C LEU A 162 27.23 -2.89 -19.60
N GLU A 163 27.61 -2.40 -18.44
CA GLU A 163 29.02 -2.30 -18.04
C GLU A 163 29.69 -3.69 -17.92
N THR A 164 28.99 -4.65 -17.32
CA THR A 164 29.49 -6.02 -17.17
C THR A 164 29.69 -6.68 -18.52
N ASP A 165 28.74 -6.54 -19.42
CA ASP A 165 28.81 -7.12 -20.77
C ASP A 165 29.93 -6.47 -21.61
N TYR A 166 30.10 -5.16 -21.49
CA TYR A 166 31.21 -4.45 -22.13
C TYR A 166 32.58 -4.87 -21.57
N LYS A 167 32.72 -5.02 -20.26
CA LYS A 167 33.98 -5.45 -19.60
C LYS A 167 34.41 -6.86 -19.92
N LYS A 168 33.53 -7.74 -20.38
CA LYS A 168 33.87 -9.09 -20.85
C LYS A 168 34.64 -9.08 -22.18
N LEU A 169 34.63 -7.97 -22.91
CA LEU A 169 35.35 -7.83 -24.16
C LEU A 169 36.82 -7.52 -23.87
N SER A 170 37.74 -8.43 -24.24
CA SER A 170 39.18 -8.26 -24.00
C SER A 170 39.82 -7.14 -24.84
N SER A 171 39.29 -6.88 -26.04
CA SER A 171 39.72 -5.83 -26.96
C SER A 171 38.54 -5.26 -27.73
N PRO A 172 37.76 -4.36 -27.12
CA PRO A 172 36.54 -3.86 -27.73
C PRO A 172 36.87 -3.01 -28.96
N THR A 173 36.15 -3.27 -30.06
CA THR A 173 36.23 -2.48 -31.28
C THR A 173 35.55 -1.10 -31.09
N LYS A 174 35.86 -0.14 -31.96
CA LYS A 174 35.18 1.18 -31.97
C LYS A 174 33.65 1.04 -32.07
N MET A 175 33.16 0.08 -32.86
CA MET A 175 31.72 -0.19 -33.00
C MET A 175 31.11 -0.73 -31.68
N GLN A 176 31.80 -1.63 -30.97
CA GLN A 176 31.34 -2.16 -29.69
C GLN A 176 31.31 -1.06 -28.61
N TYR A 177 32.30 -0.19 -28.59
CA TYR A 177 32.31 0.99 -27.74
C TYR A 177 31.14 1.93 -28.04
N ALA A 178 30.91 2.21 -29.34
CA ALA A 178 29.78 3.06 -29.75
C ALA A 178 28.43 2.46 -29.31
N ARG A 179 28.23 1.15 -29.47
CA ARG A 179 27.01 0.46 -29.00
C ARG A 179 26.83 0.55 -27.48
N TYR A 180 27.92 0.40 -26.72
CA TYR A 180 27.87 0.57 -25.27
C TYR A 180 27.45 2.01 -24.89
N ARG A 181 28.02 3.02 -25.54
CA ARG A 181 27.68 4.44 -25.32
C ARG A 181 26.23 4.75 -25.69
N ASP A 182 25.76 4.22 -26.81
CA ASP A 182 24.36 4.34 -27.23
C ASP A 182 23.40 3.69 -26.23
N GLY A 183 23.76 2.51 -25.73
CA GLY A 183 23.02 1.84 -24.66
C GLY A 183 22.90 2.69 -23.38
N LEU A 184 24.00 3.34 -22.96
CA LEU A 184 23.98 4.24 -21.80
C LEU A 184 23.12 5.49 -22.06
N SER A 185 23.23 6.09 -23.24
CA SER A 185 22.43 7.25 -23.62
C SER A 185 20.94 6.93 -23.64
N LYS A 186 20.57 5.81 -24.25
CA LYS A 186 19.19 5.33 -24.28
C LYS A 186 18.65 5.02 -22.87
N LEU A 187 19.48 4.42 -22.02
CA LEU A 187 19.10 4.14 -20.63
C LEU A 187 18.88 5.46 -19.85
N PHE A 188 19.70 6.45 -20.11
CA PHE A 188 19.54 7.77 -19.47
C PHE A 188 18.18 8.38 -19.84
N THR A 189 17.87 8.50 -21.11
CA THR A 189 16.61 9.13 -21.58
C THR A 189 15.36 8.35 -21.21
N THR A 190 15.43 7.02 -21.14
CA THR A 190 14.25 6.19 -20.88
C THR A 190 13.96 5.98 -19.40
N ARG A 191 14.98 6.06 -18.53
CA ARG A 191 14.82 5.74 -17.09
C ARG A 191 15.38 6.81 -16.15
N TYR A 192 16.68 7.18 -16.26
CA TYR A 192 17.26 8.15 -15.33
C TYR A 192 16.57 9.51 -15.40
N GLU A 193 16.20 9.97 -16.58
CA GLU A 193 15.46 11.21 -16.75
C GLU A 193 14.08 11.16 -16.09
N LYS A 194 13.37 10.05 -16.20
CA LYS A 194 12.09 9.83 -15.49
C LYS A 194 12.29 9.86 -13.97
N ALA A 195 13.34 9.16 -13.48
CA ALA A 195 13.68 9.18 -12.06
C ALA A 195 14.00 10.59 -11.58
N ARG A 196 14.84 11.34 -12.34
CA ARG A 196 15.19 12.74 -12.05
C ARG A 196 13.96 13.61 -11.91
N ASN A 197 13.06 13.57 -12.90
CA ASN A 197 11.86 14.40 -12.92
C ASN A 197 10.94 14.12 -11.72
N SER A 198 10.75 12.86 -11.34
CA SER A 198 9.97 12.51 -10.16
C SER A 198 10.65 12.94 -8.86
N LEU A 199 11.96 12.69 -8.71
CA LEU A 199 12.69 13.06 -7.48
C LEU A 199 12.81 14.58 -7.30
N GLN A 200 12.90 15.36 -8.38
CA GLN A 200 12.84 16.82 -8.31
C GLN A 200 11.52 17.31 -7.71
N LYS A 201 10.40 16.74 -8.13
CA LYS A 201 9.08 17.05 -7.55
C LYS A 201 8.98 16.68 -6.07
N VAL A 202 9.56 15.54 -5.68
CA VAL A 202 9.63 15.13 -4.26
C VAL A 202 10.38 16.18 -3.45
N ILE A 203 11.57 16.62 -3.90
CA ILE A 203 12.42 17.58 -3.16
C ILE A 203 11.75 18.96 -3.06
N LEU A 204 11.06 19.40 -4.13
CA LEU A 204 10.33 20.67 -4.10
C LEU A 204 9.21 20.69 -3.05
N ARG A 205 8.61 19.53 -2.77
CA ARG A 205 7.48 19.42 -1.85
C ARG A 205 7.88 18.98 -0.45
N PHE A 206 8.91 18.16 -0.36
CA PHE A 206 9.41 17.63 0.91
C PHE A 206 10.94 17.49 0.87
N PRO A 207 11.68 18.21 1.74
CA PRO A 207 13.14 18.13 1.82
C PRO A 207 13.55 16.70 2.23
N SER A 208 14.07 15.93 1.27
CA SER A 208 14.57 14.57 1.48
C SER A 208 16.04 14.48 1.12
N THR A 209 16.88 14.24 2.13
CA THR A 209 18.32 14.04 1.91
C THR A 209 18.62 12.81 1.06
N GLU A 210 17.78 11.78 1.13
CA GLU A 210 17.93 10.55 0.33
C GLU A 210 17.58 10.81 -1.15
N ALA A 211 16.47 11.50 -1.40
CA ALA A 211 16.09 11.90 -2.75
C ALA A 211 17.15 12.84 -3.37
N GLN A 212 17.69 13.77 -2.59
CA GLN A 212 18.77 14.65 -3.05
C GLN A 212 20.02 13.87 -3.42
N LYS A 213 20.49 12.95 -2.57
CA LYS A 213 21.65 12.10 -2.86
C LYS A 213 21.45 11.27 -4.14
N THR A 214 20.24 10.77 -4.37
CA THR A 214 19.92 10.01 -5.58
C THR A 214 19.93 10.93 -6.81
N LEU A 215 19.35 12.12 -6.70
CA LEU A 215 19.38 13.13 -7.76
C LEU A 215 20.82 13.51 -8.13
N ASP A 216 21.69 13.74 -7.14
CA ASP A 216 23.11 14.07 -7.37
C ASP A 216 23.85 12.96 -8.12
N LYS A 217 23.52 11.68 -7.85
CA LYS A 217 24.07 10.54 -8.61
C LYS A 217 23.59 10.58 -10.05
N ILE A 218 22.30 10.81 -10.29
CA ILE A 218 21.74 10.91 -11.64
C ILE A 218 22.42 12.03 -12.44
N LEU A 219 22.64 13.20 -11.82
CA LEU A 219 23.31 14.33 -12.46
C LEU A 219 24.78 14.03 -12.81
N ARG A 220 25.48 13.20 -12.03
CA ARG A 220 26.82 12.72 -12.39
C ARG A 220 26.78 11.80 -13.61
N ILE A 221 25.83 10.85 -13.63
CA ILE A 221 25.64 9.94 -14.77
C ILE A 221 25.31 10.74 -16.04
N GLU A 222 24.46 11.77 -15.94
CA GLU A 222 24.15 12.68 -17.06
C GLU A 222 25.41 13.29 -17.67
N LYS A 223 26.32 13.81 -16.83
CA LYS A 223 27.60 14.38 -17.27
C LYS A 223 28.51 13.33 -17.92
N GLU A 224 28.47 12.09 -17.46
CA GLU A 224 29.25 10.99 -18.04
C GLU A 224 28.70 10.55 -19.40
N VAL A 225 27.38 10.52 -19.57
CA VAL A 225 26.73 10.13 -20.82
C VAL A 225 26.91 11.21 -21.90
N ASN A 226 26.96 12.49 -21.52
CA ASN A 226 27.09 13.61 -22.46
C ASN A 226 28.55 13.96 -22.84
N ARG A 227 29.54 13.23 -22.30
CA ARG A 227 30.97 13.32 -22.69
C ARG A 227 31.27 12.37 -23.86
#